data_2753138beb965ade0bde904999a8d7e9
#
_entry.id   2753138beb965ade0bde904999a8d7e9
#
_cell.length_a   1.000
_cell.length_b   1.000
_cell.length_c   1.000
_cell.angle_alpha   90.00
_cell.angle_beta   90.00
_cell.angle_gamma   90.00
#
_symmetry.space_group_name_H-M   'P 1'
#
loop_
_entity.id
_entity.type
_entity.pdbx_description
1 polymer ?
#
loop_
_entity_poly.entity_id
_entity_poly.type
_entity_poly.pdbx_seq_one_letter_code
_entity_poly.pdbx_strand_id
1 'polypeptide(L)'
;MTLKKPALRVGVGVPVGSGKTALLEVLCKALRERYDIAVVTNDIYTQEDAQILMRAQALPFERIVGVETGGCPHTAIREDASMNLAAVEDLQQKFPDLDLVFIESGGDNLSATFSPELADITIYVIDVAEGEKIPRKGGPGITRSDLLVINKIDLAPYVGASLEVMESDTNRMRGERPWVFANMKTGVGQDEIIAFIEREGMLQAARAS
;
A
#
# COMPACT_ATOMS: atom_id res chain seq x y z
N MET A 1 -30.72 -14.63 -0.94
CA MET A 1 -29.53 -14.11 -1.59
C MET A 1 -28.76 -13.37 -0.53
N THR A 2 -27.74 -13.97 0.04
CA THR A 2 -26.80 -13.27 0.96
C THR A 2 -26.08 -12.23 0.14
N LEU A 3 -26.28 -10.96 0.45
CA LEU A 3 -25.50 -9.87 -0.14
C LEU A 3 -24.03 -10.15 0.16
N LYS A 4 -23.26 -10.39 -0.88
CA LYS A 4 -21.85 -10.68 -0.76
C LYS A 4 -21.12 -9.42 -0.27
N LYS A 5 -20.29 -9.58 0.75
CA LYS A 5 -19.46 -8.53 1.28
C LYS A 5 -18.43 -8.06 0.24
N PRO A 6 -18.29 -6.77 -0.04
CA PRO A 6 -17.24 -6.28 -0.92
C PRO A 6 -15.87 -6.60 -0.33
N ALA A 7 -14.89 -6.88 -1.19
CA ALA A 7 -13.51 -7.05 -0.76
C ALA A 7 -12.98 -5.76 -0.11
N LEU A 8 -12.16 -5.91 0.93
CA LEU A 8 -11.42 -4.79 1.52
C LEU A 8 -10.43 -4.23 0.51
N ARG A 9 -10.42 -2.93 0.29
CA ARG A 9 -9.51 -2.25 -0.61
C ARG A 9 -8.44 -1.49 0.18
N VAL A 10 -7.19 -1.91 0.01
CA VAL A 10 -6.03 -1.33 0.70
C VAL A 10 -5.18 -0.57 -0.31
N GLY A 11 -5.20 0.76 -0.21
CA GLY A 11 -4.35 1.63 -1.01
C GLY A 11 -2.91 1.66 -0.46
N VAL A 12 -1.92 1.39 -1.31
CA VAL A 12 -0.49 1.48 -0.97
C VAL A 12 0.13 2.62 -1.76
N GLY A 13 0.35 3.74 -1.09
CA GLY A 13 0.94 4.95 -1.66
C GLY A 13 2.40 5.13 -1.27
N VAL A 14 3.22 5.71 -2.18
CA VAL A 14 4.67 5.79 -1.95
C VAL A 14 5.38 6.78 -2.86
N PRO A 15 6.51 7.35 -2.43
CA PRO A 15 7.52 7.86 -3.34
C PRO A 15 8.19 6.75 -4.16
N VAL A 16 8.74 7.11 -5.33
CA VAL A 16 9.49 6.17 -6.17
C VAL A 16 10.66 5.57 -5.39
N GLY A 17 10.80 4.25 -5.46
CA GLY A 17 11.95 3.55 -4.87
C GLY A 17 11.82 3.22 -3.38
N SER A 18 10.75 3.62 -2.67
CA SER A 18 10.58 3.35 -1.23
C SER A 18 10.29 1.87 -0.88
N GLY A 19 10.05 1.03 -1.89
CA GLY A 19 9.86 -0.42 -1.70
C GLY A 19 8.41 -0.88 -1.64
N LYS A 20 7.50 -0.18 -2.32
CA LYS A 20 6.08 -0.53 -2.40
C LYS A 20 5.84 -1.94 -2.94
N THR A 21 6.45 -2.25 -4.10
CA THR A 21 6.28 -3.55 -4.75
C THR A 21 6.83 -4.69 -3.90
N ALA A 22 7.97 -4.45 -3.21
CA ALA A 22 8.50 -5.39 -2.21
C ALA A 22 7.54 -5.58 -1.03
N LEU A 23 6.90 -4.51 -0.55
CA LEU A 23 5.89 -4.61 0.50
C LEU A 23 4.70 -5.45 0.03
N LEU A 24 4.18 -5.18 -1.18
CA LEU A 24 3.06 -5.95 -1.74
C LEU A 24 3.43 -7.43 -1.93
N GLU A 25 4.63 -7.71 -2.43
CA GLU A 25 5.13 -9.09 -2.56
C GLU A 25 5.09 -9.83 -1.22
N VAL A 26 5.65 -9.20 -0.18
CA VAL A 26 5.73 -9.76 1.17
C VAL A 26 4.33 -9.97 1.76
N LEU A 27 3.46 -8.98 1.67
CA LEU A 27 2.09 -9.06 2.18
C LEU A 27 1.25 -10.12 1.45
N CYS A 28 1.32 -10.17 0.11
CA CYS A 28 0.63 -11.18 -0.67
C CYS A 28 1.07 -12.59 -0.29
N LYS A 29 2.38 -12.84 -0.20
CA LYS A 29 2.90 -14.16 0.20
C LYS A 29 2.50 -14.58 1.60
N ALA A 30 2.44 -13.63 2.55
CA ALA A 30 2.07 -13.91 3.93
C ALA A 30 0.57 -14.13 4.13
N LEU A 31 -0.26 -13.48 3.32
CA LEU A 31 -1.72 -13.47 3.52
C LEU A 31 -2.48 -14.42 2.60
N ARG A 32 -1.93 -14.82 1.44
CA ARG A 32 -2.63 -15.61 0.41
C ARG A 32 -3.14 -16.98 0.85
N GLU A 33 -2.56 -17.56 1.90
CA GLU A 33 -3.03 -18.85 2.46
C GLU A 33 -4.24 -18.68 3.39
N ARG A 34 -4.52 -17.44 3.80
CA ARG A 34 -5.62 -17.11 4.74
C ARG A 34 -6.74 -16.33 4.09
N TYR A 35 -6.43 -15.58 3.05
CA TYR A 35 -7.37 -14.68 2.37
C TYR A 35 -7.29 -14.84 0.86
N ASP A 36 -8.42 -14.64 0.21
CA ASP A 36 -8.52 -14.54 -1.23
C ASP A 36 -8.13 -13.12 -1.68
N ILE A 37 -6.98 -12.97 -2.36
CA ILE A 37 -6.32 -11.70 -2.60
C ILE A 37 -6.16 -11.42 -4.09
N ALA A 38 -6.31 -10.15 -4.47
CA ALA A 38 -5.91 -9.62 -5.76
C ALA A 38 -5.10 -8.33 -5.61
N VAL A 39 -4.39 -7.93 -6.66
CA VAL A 39 -3.57 -6.71 -6.71
C VAL A 39 -3.88 -5.93 -7.99
N VAL A 40 -4.04 -4.62 -7.84
CA VAL A 40 -4.04 -3.64 -8.94
C VAL A 40 -2.80 -2.76 -8.79
N THR A 41 -1.94 -2.71 -9.81
CA THR A 41 -0.78 -1.81 -9.84
C THR A 41 -1.02 -0.69 -10.84
N ASN A 42 -0.54 0.50 -10.53
CA ASN A 42 -0.62 1.66 -11.42
C ASN A 42 0.77 2.06 -11.92
N ASP A 43 0.91 2.25 -13.21
CA ASP A 43 2.11 2.81 -13.82
C ASP A 43 1.73 3.74 -14.99
N ILE A 44 2.64 4.63 -15.36
CA ILE A 44 2.37 5.61 -16.42
C ILE A 44 2.35 4.95 -17.80
N TYR A 45 3.37 4.13 -18.10
CA TYR A 45 3.60 3.57 -19.45
C TYR A 45 3.91 2.08 -19.44
N THR A 46 4.06 1.45 -18.28
CA THR A 46 4.52 0.07 -18.19
C THR A 46 3.66 -0.72 -17.21
N GLN A 47 3.79 -2.03 -17.25
CA GLN A 47 3.21 -2.93 -16.25
C GLN A 47 4.33 -3.58 -15.43
N GLU A 48 5.43 -2.84 -15.20
CA GLU A 48 6.64 -3.42 -14.60
C GLU A 48 6.38 -3.94 -13.20
N ASP A 49 5.67 -3.16 -12.37
CA ASP A 49 5.33 -3.57 -10.99
C ASP A 49 4.45 -4.83 -10.99
N ALA A 50 3.47 -4.94 -11.90
CA ALA A 50 2.69 -6.16 -12.06
C ALA A 50 3.58 -7.34 -12.48
N GLN A 51 4.49 -7.14 -13.42
CA GLN A 51 5.42 -8.18 -13.87
C GLN A 51 6.39 -8.62 -12.76
N ILE A 52 6.85 -7.71 -11.90
CA ILE A 52 7.69 -8.04 -10.75
C ILE A 52 6.92 -8.97 -9.79
N LEU A 53 5.68 -8.65 -9.44
CA LEU A 53 4.83 -9.46 -8.58
C LEU A 53 4.55 -10.84 -9.19
N MET A 54 4.32 -10.90 -10.50
CA MET A 54 4.13 -12.16 -11.24
C MET A 54 5.39 -13.02 -11.23
N ARG A 55 6.56 -12.44 -11.52
CA ARG A 55 7.86 -13.16 -11.49
C ARG A 55 8.20 -13.64 -10.08
N ALA A 56 7.86 -12.86 -9.06
CA ALA A 56 8.04 -13.23 -7.66
C ALA A 56 7.04 -14.29 -7.18
N GLN A 57 6.08 -14.67 -8.03
CA GLN A 57 4.99 -15.60 -7.68
C GLN A 57 4.24 -15.17 -6.40
N ALA A 58 4.02 -13.86 -6.27
CA ALA A 58 3.31 -13.28 -5.12
C ALA A 58 1.86 -13.79 -5.07
N LEU A 59 1.20 -13.81 -6.24
CA LEU A 59 -0.14 -14.36 -6.48
C LEU A 59 -0.19 -15.04 -7.86
N PRO A 60 -1.23 -15.84 -8.14
CA PRO A 60 -1.54 -16.31 -9.50
C PRO A 60 -1.68 -15.13 -10.47
N PHE A 61 -1.23 -15.30 -11.71
CA PHE A 61 -1.20 -14.27 -12.77
C PHE A 61 -2.55 -13.54 -12.94
N GLU A 62 -3.64 -14.29 -12.95
CA GLU A 62 -4.99 -13.75 -13.15
C GLU A 62 -5.50 -12.86 -12.00
N ARG A 63 -4.77 -12.78 -10.89
CA ARG A 63 -5.08 -11.94 -9.71
C ARG A 63 -4.25 -10.68 -9.63
N ILE A 64 -3.40 -10.43 -10.62
CA ILE A 64 -2.55 -9.24 -10.70
C ILE A 64 -2.92 -8.48 -11.97
N VAL A 65 -3.40 -7.24 -11.81
CA VAL A 65 -3.81 -6.37 -12.91
C VAL A 65 -2.95 -5.12 -12.91
N GLY A 66 -2.27 -4.85 -14.03
CA GLY A 66 -1.57 -3.59 -14.26
C GLY A 66 -2.50 -2.61 -14.99
N VAL A 67 -2.65 -1.41 -14.43
CA VAL A 67 -3.37 -0.29 -15.03
C VAL A 67 -2.36 0.72 -15.57
N GLU A 68 -2.39 0.97 -16.87
CA GLU A 68 -1.60 2.01 -17.51
C GLU A 68 -2.38 3.32 -17.48
N THR A 69 -1.90 4.30 -16.72
CA THR A 69 -2.65 5.53 -16.47
C THR A 69 -2.48 6.57 -17.59
N GLY A 70 -1.49 6.40 -18.47
CA GLY A 70 -1.25 7.28 -19.64
C GLY A 70 -0.95 8.74 -19.31
N GLY A 71 -0.85 9.09 -18.03
CA GLY A 71 -0.66 10.46 -17.56
C GLY A 71 -0.19 10.49 -16.12
N CYS A 72 -0.62 11.50 -15.35
CA CYS A 72 -0.22 11.64 -13.96
C CYS A 72 -0.84 10.53 -13.09
N PRO A 73 -0.03 9.67 -12.42
CA PRO A 73 -0.55 8.57 -11.59
C PRO A 73 -1.42 9.02 -10.42
N HIS A 74 -1.23 10.25 -9.92
CA HIS A 74 -2.05 10.82 -8.86
C HIS A 74 -3.51 10.96 -9.29
N THR A 75 -3.74 11.36 -10.54
CA THR A 75 -5.10 11.50 -11.07
C THR A 75 -5.83 10.17 -11.01
N ALA A 76 -5.16 9.08 -11.37
CA ALA A 76 -5.75 7.74 -11.42
C ALA A 76 -6.15 7.16 -10.07
N ILE A 77 -5.58 7.65 -8.97
CA ILE A 77 -5.93 7.17 -7.62
C ILE A 77 -6.80 8.16 -6.84
N ARG A 78 -6.98 9.39 -7.32
CA ARG A 78 -7.67 10.45 -6.60
C ARG A 78 -8.73 11.17 -7.41
N GLU A 79 -8.37 11.96 -8.44
CA GLU A 79 -9.31 12.83 -9.17
C GLU A 79 -10.18 12.04 -10.16
N ASP A 80 -9.61 11.02 -10.81
CA ASP A 80 -10.31 10.13 -11.74
C ASP A 80 -9.90 8.67 -11.50
N ALA A 81 -10.50 8.08 -10.51
CA ALA A 81 -10.23 6.69 -10.12
C ALA A 81 -10.97 5.67 -11.00
N SER A 82 -11.63 6.08 -12.07
CA SER A 82 -12.54 5.23 -12.87
C SER A 82 -11.88 3.97 -13.41
N MET A 83 -10.64 4.05 -13.91
CA MET A 83 -9.90 2.90 -14.43
C MET A 83 -9.58 1.88 -13.32
N ASN A 84 -9.18 2.37 -12.16
CA ASN A 84 -8.89 1.51 -11.00
C ASN A 84 -10.16 0.89 -10.42
N LEU A 85 -11.25 1.66 -10.34
CA LEU A 85 -12.55 1.14 -9.90
C LEU A 85 -13.05 0.05 -10.83
N ALA A 86 -12.94 0.24 -12.16
CA ALA A 86 -13.29 -0.78 -13.14
C ALA A 86 -12.43 -2.04 -12.97
N ALA A 87 -11.10 -1.91 -12.79
CA ALA A 87 -10.21 -3.05 -12.58
C ALA A 87 -10.56 -3.82 -11.29
N VAL A 88 -10.90 -3.13 -10.21
CA VAL A 88 -11.36 -3.74 -8.95
C VAL A 88 -12.69 -4.46 -9.14
N GLU A 89 -13.63 -3.86 -9.86
CA GLU A 89 -14.94 -4.46 -10.16
C GLU A 89 -14.79 -5.72 -10.99
N ASP A 90 -13.98 -5.70 -12.04
CA ASP A 90 -13.68 -6.86 -12.89
C ASP A 90 -13.08 -8.01 -12.07
N LEU A 91 -12.13 -7.70 -11.17
CA LEU A 91 -11.56 -8.69 -10.25
C LEU A 91 -12.61 -9.28 -9.30
N GLN A 92 -13.50 -8.47 -8.75
CA GLN A 92 -14.57 -8.93 -7.86
C GLN A 92 -15.60 -9.78 -8.59
N GLN A 93 -15.89 -9.49 -9.86
CA GLN A 93 -16.77 -10.31 -10.70
C GLN A 93 -16.12 -11.65 -11.04
N LYS A 94 -14.83 -11.63 -11.39
CA LYS A 94 -14.05 -12.83 -11.74
C LYS A 94 -13.81 -13.74 -10.54
N PHE A 95 -13.56 -13.13 -9.38
CA PHE A 95 -13.28 -13.84 -8.12
C PHE A 95 -14.33 -13.47 -7.07
N PRO A 96 -15.45 -14.15 -7.10
CA PRO A 96 -16.56 -13.82 -6.21
C PRO A 96 -16.23 -13.93 -4.71
N ASP A 97 -15.25 -14.69 -4.28
CA ASP A 97 -14.85 -14.89 -2.88
C ASP A 97 -13.69 -13.99 -2.43
N LEU A 98 -13.34 -12.99 -3.26
CA LEU A 98 -12.28 -12.06 -2.98
C LEU A 98 -12.48 -11.34 -1.64
N ASP A 99 -11.49 -11.45 -0.75
CA ASP A 99 -11.49 -10.83 0.58
C ASP A 99 -10.76 -9.49 0.58
N LEU A 100 -9.68 -9.36 -0.22
CA LEU A 100 -8.75 -8.25 -0.15
C LEU A 100 -8.23 -7.86 -1.53
N VAL A 101 -8.23 -6.57 -1.83
CA VAL A 101 -7.58 -5.99 -3.01
C VAL A 101 -6.55 -4.97 -2.56
N PHE A 102 -5.30 -5.19 -2.89
CA PHE A 102 -4.27 -4.16 -2.80
C PHE A 102 -4.28 -3.29 -4.05
N ILE A 103 -4.21 -1.98 -3.88
CA ILE A 103 -4.14 -1.01 -4.97
C ILE A 103 -2.87 -0.19 -4.78
N GLU A 104 -1.88 -0.44 -5.64
CA GLU A 104 -0.60 0.25 -5.62
C GLU A 104 -0.71 1.57 -6.39
N SER A 105 -0.27 2.68 -5.79
CA SER A 105 -0.12 3.93 -6.55
C SER A 105 1.06 3.84 -7.51
N GLY A 106 1.00 4.49 -8.64
CA GLY A 106 2.21 4.80 -9.42
C GLY A 106 3.19 5.60 -8.55
N GLY A 107 4.49 5.52 -8.83
CA GLY A 107 5.51 6.20 -8.03
C GLY A 107 5.22 7.70 -7.91
N ASP A 108 5.07 8.17 -6.68
CA ASP A 108 4.45 9.45 -6.39
C ASP A 108 5.27 10.32 -5.44
N ASN A 109 4.88 11.59 -5.26
CA ASN A 109 5.46 12.45 -4.26
C ASN A 109 4.65 12.36 -2.93
N LEU A 110 5.12 13.04 -1.88
CA LEU A 110 4.50 13.03 -0.54
C LEU A 110 3.04 13.56 -0.48
N SER A 111 2.49 14.03 -1.58
CA SER A 111 1.13 14.59 -1.65
C SER A 111 0.07 13.58 -2.10
N ALA A 112 0.45 12.41 -2.59
CA ALA A 112 -0.50 11.42 -3.08
C ALA A 112 -1.39 10.87 -1.95
N THR A 113 -2.68 10.90 -2.19
CA THR A 113 -3.69 10.28 -1.33
C THR A 113 -4.71 9.57 -2.20
N PHE A 114 -5.18 8.42 -1.75
CA PHE A 114 -6.25 7.70 -2.43
C PHE A 114 -7.61 8.40 -2.25
N SER A 115 -8.44 8.33 -3.29
CA SER A 115 -9.87 8.63 -3.15
C SER A 115 -10.51 7.68 -2.15
N PRO A 116 -11.40 8.15 -1.25
CA PRO A 116 -12.16 7.27 -0.36
C PRO A 116 -13.06 6.28 -1.10
N GLU A 117 -13.39 6.55 -2.36
CA GLU A 117 -14.14 5.63 -3.22
C GLU A 117 -13.28 4.46 -3.70
N LEU A 118 -11.96 4.63 -3.76
CA LEU A 118 -11.02 3.64 -4.26
C LEU A 118 -10.41 2.78 -3.14
N ALA A 119 -10.09 3.35 -1.99
CA ALA A 119 -9.44 2.65 -0.89
C ALA A 119 -10.19 2.84 0.43
N ASP A 120 -10.43 1.73 1.14
CA ASP A 120 -11.08 1.72 2.45
C ASP A 120 -10.09 2.04 3.57
N ILE A 121 -8.83 1.60 3.42
CA ILE A 121 -7.68 1.97 4.27
C ILE A 121 -6.46 2.25 3.40
N THR A 122 -5.56 3.08 3.91
CA THR A 122 -4.37 3.53 3.19
C THR A 122 -3.10 3.27 3.98
N ILE A 123 -2.11 2.68 3.31
CA ILE A 123 -0.75 2.50 3.80
C ILE A 123 0.16 3.40 2.98
N TYR A 124 0.95 4.23 3.65
CA TYR A 124 1.94 5.07 2.99
C TYR A 124 3.34 4.62 3.36
N VAL A 125 4.21 4.44 2.37
CA VAL A 125 5.56 3.93 2.59
C VAL A 125 6.59 4.99 2.19
N ILE A 126 7.47 5.30 3.12
CA ILE A 126 8.70 6.08 2.90
C ILE A 126 9.90 5.21 3.27
N ASP A 127 11.10 5.61 2.92
CA ASP A 127 12.30 4.89 3.34
C ASP A 127 13.38 5.82 3.91
N VAL A 128 14.31 5.23 4.64
CA VAL A 128 15.39 5.97 5.29
C VAL A 128 16.39 6.57 4.29
N ALA A 129 16.49 6.01 3.07
CA ALA A 129 17.41 6.52 2.04
C ALA A 129 16.94 7.85 1.43
N GLU A 130 15.65 8.19 1.59
CA GLU A 130 15.14 9.51 1.25
C GLU A 130 15.61 10.61 2.22
N GLY A 131 16.23 10.21 3.33
CA GLY A 131 16.81 11.06 4.36
C GLY A 131 15.95 11.20 5.61
N GLU A 132 16.60 11.38 6.76
CA GLU A 132 15.93 11.46 8.07
C GLU A 132 14.88 12.57 8.20
N LYS A 133 14.94 13.58 7.30
CA LYS A 133 14.03 14.74 7.34
C LYS A 133 12.69 14.50 6.67
N ILE A 134 12.49 13.34 6.00
CA ILE A 134 11.25 13.06 5.28
C ILE A 134 10.02 13.14 6.18
N PRO A 135 9.99 12.52 7.38
CA PRO A 135 8.81 12.61 8.23
C PRO A 135 8.42 14.07 8.57
N ARG A 136 9.41 14.93 8.90
CA ARG A 136 9.14 16.34 9.25
C ARG A 136 8.71 17.22 8.09
N LYS A 137 9.00 16.83 6.84
CA LYS A 137 8.49 17.54 5.66
C LYS A 137 6.96 17.43 5.58
N GLY A 138 6.41 16.38 6.15
CA GLY A 138 4.97 16.15 6.17
C GLY A 138 4.41 15.85 4.78
N GLY A 139 3.22 16.32 4.55
CA GLY A 139 2.42 16.02 3.37
C GLY A 139 1.31 15.04 3.70
N PRO A 140 0.24 15.00 2.88
CA PRO A 140 -0.93 14.19 3.16
C PRO A 140 -0.63 12.70 3.28
N GLY A 141 0.29 12.16 2.50
CA GLY A 141 0.71 10.76 2.59
C GLY A 141 1.23 10.41 3.98
N ILE A 142 2.09 11.26 4.55
CA ILE A 142 2.66 11.06 5.89
C ILE A 142 1.62 11.32 6.99
N THR A 143 0.87 12.43 6.90
CA THR A 143 0.04 12.91 8.00
C THR A 143 -1.36 12.31 8.05
N ARG A 144 -1.89 11.79 6.92
CA ARG A 144 -3.28 11.36 6.79
C ARG A 144 -3.48 9.88 6.48
N SER A 145 -2.45 9.17 5.99
CA SER A 145 -2.54 7.73 5.78
C SER A 145 -2.92 7.01 7.08
N ASP A 146 -3.65 5.92 6.98
CA ASP A 146 -4.07 5.14 8.14
C ASP A 146 -2.86 4.48 8.80
N LEU A 147 -1.91 3.97 8.01
CA LEU A 147 -0.61 3.48 8.48
C LEU A 147 0.52 4.14 7.69
N LEU A 148 1.57 4.59 8.39
CA LEU A 148 2.84 4.96 7.78
C LEU A 148 3.88 3.87 8.02
N VAL A 149 4.57 3.44 6.96
CA VAL A 149 5.68 2.49 7.01
C VAL A 149 6.97 3.24 6.68
N ILE A 150 7.97 3.16 7.56
CA ILE A 150 9.33 3.68 7.32
C ILE A 150 10.22 2.48 7.03
N ASN A 151 10.46 2.24 5.74
CA ASN A 151 11.14 1.04 5.25
C ASN A 151 12.66 1.20 5.16
N LYS A 152 13.36 0.09 4.92
CA LYS A 152 14.81 0.01 4.72
C LYS A 152 15.63 0.54 5.88
N ILE A 153 15.18 0.29 7.11
CA ILE A 153 15.86 0.79 8.33
C ILE A 153 17.31 0.31 8.47
N ASP A 154 17.66 -0.80 7.83
CA ASP A 154 19.03 -1.31 7.73
C ASP A 154 19.99 -0.37 6.99
N LEU A 155 19.47 0.50 6.13
CA LEU A 155 20.26 1.48 5.39
C LEU A 155 20.60 2.73 6.22
N ALA A 156 19.94 2.96 7.35
CA ALA A 156 20.10 4.17 8.15
C ALA A 156 21.59 4.52 8.44
N PRO A 157 22.45 3.59 8.87
CA PRO A 157 23.87 3.88 9.11
C PRO A 157 24.63 4.29 7.85
N TYR A 158 24.23 3.77 6.68
CA TYR A 158 24.93 4.00 5.41
C TYR A 158 24.55 5.32 4.75
N VAL A 159 23.36 5.82 5.03
CA VAL A 159 22.85 7.10 4.47
C VAL A 159 22.94 8.25 5.49
N GLY A 160 23.49 7.99 6.68
CA GLY A 160 23.61 9.00 7.72
C GLY A 160 22.26 9.45 8.31
N ALA A 161 21.25 8.58 8.28
CA ALA A 161 19.96 8.86 8.86
C ALA A 161 19.88 8.37 10.31
N SER A 162 19.31 9.18 11.20
CA SER A 162 19.01 8.78 12.58
C SER A 162 17.55 8.29 12.67
N LEU A 163 17.38 7.03 13.07
CA LEU A 163 16.05 6.48 13.33
C LEU A 163 15.34 7.19 14.49
N GLU A 164 16.10 7.62 15.51
CA GLU A 164 15.54 8.38 16.64
C GLU A 164 14.96 9.74 16.20
N VAL A 165 15.65 10.41 15.28
CA VAL A 165 15.15 11.67 14.68
C VAL A 165 13.91 11.40 13.87
N MET A 166 13.89 10.35 13.04
CA MET A 166 12.74 9.97 12.23
C MET A 166 11.53 9.59 13.10
N GLU A 167 11.76 8.86 14.20
CA GLU A 167 10.72 8.51 15.18
C GLU A 167 10.11 9.76 15.82
N SER A 168 10.96 10.66 16.34
CA SER A 168 10.52 11.90 16.98
C SER A 168 9.70 12.77 16.00
N ASP A 169 10.18 12.93 14.77
CA ASP A 169 9.48 13.71 13.75
C ASP A 169 8.17 13.03 13.32
N THR A 170 8.15 11.71 13.19
CA THR A 170 6.94 10.95 12.84
C THR A 170 5.87 11.10 13.91
N ASN A 171 6.24 10.91 15.19
CA ASN A 171 5.32 11.09 16.32
C ASN A 171 4.73 12.50 16.35
N ARG A 172 5.56 13.52 16.10
CA ARG A 172 5.09 14.92 16.04
C ARG A 172 4.13 15.15 14.88
N MET A 173 4.39 14.58 13.70
CA MET A 173 3.59 14.81 12.50
C MET A 173 2.30 13.99 12.45
N ARG A 174 2.29 12.81 13.08
CA ARG A 174 1.17 11.87 13.03
C ARG A 174 0.31 11.88 14.30
N GLY A 175 0.85 12.37 15.43
CA GLY A 175 0.19 12.25 16.73
C GLY A 175 -0.01 10.77 17.09
N GLU A 176 -1.26 10.37 17.33
CA GLU A 176 -1.62 9.00 17.70
C GLU A 176 -1.82 8.05 16.50
N ARG A 177 -1.67 8.54 15.27
CA ARG A 177 -1.82 7.69 14.08
C ARG A 177 -0.71 6.66 14.00
N PRO A 178 -1.03 5.37 13.75
CA PRO A 178 -0.05 4.30 13.78
C PRO A 178 1.00 4.44 12.67
N TRP A 179 2.21 4.05 13.01
CA TRP A 179 3.33 3.93 12.09
C TRP A 179 4.28 2.82 12.54
N VAL A 180 5.12 2.32 11.63
CA VAL A 180 6.03 1.20 11.89
C VAL A 180 7.36 1.39 11.17
N PHE A 181 8.46 1.07 11.84
CA PHE A 181 9.74 0.81 11.19
C PHE A 181 9.75 -0.57 10.55
N ALA A 182 10.30 -0.65 9.33
CA ALA A 182 10.25 -1.88 8.57
C ALA A 182 11.52 -2.14 7.76
N ASN A 183 11.74 -3.41 7.46
CA ASN A 183 12.69 -3.87 6.46
C ASN A 183 12.05 -5.05 5.72
N MET A 184 11.49 -4.80 4.55
CA MET A 184 10.80 -5.82 3.77
C MET A 184 11.71 -6.95 3.30
N LYS A 185 13.02 -6.72 3.24
CA LYS A 185 14.00 -7.75 2.89
C LYS A 185 14.20 -8.79 3.99
N THR A 186 14.08 -8.38 5.25
CA THR A 186 14.32 -9.23 6.42
C THR A 186 13.06 -9.61 7.17
N GLY A 187 11.90 -9.03 6.81
CA GLY A 187 10.61 -9.25 7.46
C GLY A 187 10.37 -8.40 8.71
N VAL A 188 11.28 -7.51 9.09
CA VAL A 188 11.06 -6.60 10.22
C VAL A 188 9.87 -5.69 9.93
N GLY A 189 8.95 -5.58 10.88
CA GLY A 189 7.73 -4.77 10.77
C GLY A 189 6.60 -5.41 9.96
N GLN A 190 6.82 -6.59 9.36
CA GLN A 190 5.81 -7.27 8.55
C GLN A 190 4.57 -7.65 9.37
N ASP A 191 4.79 -8.25 10.55
CA ASP A 191 3.69 -8.72 11.39
C ASP A 191 2.83 -7.58 11.91
N GLU A 192 3.44 -6.43 12.22
CA GLU A 192 2.73 -5.22 12.64
C GLU A 192 1.86 -4.64 11.52
N ILE A 193 2.35 -4.66 10.28
CA ILE A 193 1.58 -4.23 9.10
C ILE A 193 0.40 -5.16 8.86
N ILE A 194 0.62 -6.48 8.92
CA ILE A 194 -0.42 -7.48 8.77
C ILE A 194 -1.48 -7.32 9.86
N ALA A 195 -1.06 -7.22 11.13
CA ALA A 195 -1.97 -7.02 12.25
C ALA A 195 -2.80 -5.73 12.12
N PHE A 196 -2.20 -4.66 11.58
CA PHE A 196 -2.92 -3.42 11.28
C PHE A 196 -4.01 -3.66 10.22
N ILE A 197 -3.68 -4.30 9.09
CA ILE A 197 -4.66 -4.59 8.02
C ILE A 197 -5.81 -5.43 8.57
N GLU A 198 -5.52 -6.46 9.33
CA GLU A 198 -6.52 -7.35 9.91
C GLU A 198 -7.41 -6.64 10.93
N ARG A 199 -6.84 -5.83 11.81
CA ARG A 199 -7.57 -5.12 12.85
C ARG A 199 -8.45 -4.00 12.27
N GLU A 200 -7.88 -3.11 11.47
CA GLU A 200 -8.57 -1.89 11.02
C GLU A 200 -9.42 -2.16 9.77
N GLY A 201 -8.94 -2.98 8.85
CA GLY A 201 -9.60 -3.26 7.60
C GLY A 201 -10.68 -4.34 7.71
N MET A 202 -10.33 -5.52 8.23
CA MET A 202 -11.22 -6.68 8.22
C MET A 202 -12.28 -6.63 9.32
N LEU A 203 -11.99 -5.99 10.47
CA LEU A 203 -12.98 -5.77 11.51
C LEU A 203 -14.03 -4.71 11.16
N GLN A 204 -13.68 -3.68 10.40
CA GLN A 204 -14.67 -2.71 9.90
C GLN A 204 -15.66 -3.39 8.94
N ALA A 205 -15.18 -4.30 8.15
CA ALA A 205 -16.00 -5.10 7.27
C ALA A 205 -16.96 -6.04 8.02
N ALA A 206 -16.61 -6.52 9.22
CA ALA A 206 -17.50 -7.32 10.09
C ALA A 206 -18.55 -6.48 10.83
N ARG A 207 -18.31 -5.18 11.03
CA ARG A 207 -19.26 -4.26 11.71
C ARG A 207 -20.30 -3.65 10.75
N ALA A 208 -20.05 -3.72 9.45
CA ALA A 208 -20.98 -3.23 8.42
C ALA A 208 -21.99 -4.29 7.94
N SER A 209 -21.93 -5.50 8.47
CA SER A 209 -22.89 -6.60 8.26
C SER A 209 -23.80 -6.78 9.47
#